data_e90ece9ecff3419fd90930b92a9652c9
#
_entry.id   e90ece9ecff3419fd90930b92a9652c9
#
_cell.length_a   1.000
_cell.length_b   1.000
_cell.length_c   1.000
_cell.angle_alpha   90.00
_cell.angle_beta   90.00
_cell.angle_gamma   90.00
#
_symmetry.space_group_name_H-M   'P 1'
#
loop_
_entity.id
_entity.type
_entity.pdbx_description
1 polymer ?
#
loop_
_entity_poly.entity_id
_entity_poly.type
_entity_poly.pdbx_seq_one_letter_code
_entity_poly.pdbx_strand_id
1 'polypeptide(L)'
;MNIFVFGAGYSAQAAITALRSGGDVSVTATTRSAEKADDLTRKGIAAQIFDGTAPAPALQPALEAATHLLVSIAPGPDGDPVLAQHAPDLRAAPNLKWIGYFSTIGVYGDAEGEWIDETAPTEPLSARNRYRLDAEAGWQALAEEKAIPLAILRLAGIYGPTRSPFEKLRS
;
A
#
# COMPACT_ATOMS: atom_id res chain seq x y z
N MET A 1 10.92 -12.04 9.33
CA MET A 1 10.13 -11.63 8.16
C MET A 1 10.62 -10.29 7.66
N ASN A 2 10.90 -10.13 6.34
CA ASN A 2 11.33 -8.85 5.77
C ASN A 2 10.18 -8.24 4.99
N ILE A 3 9.68 -7.09 5.45
CA ILE A 3 8.58 -6.37 4.80
C ILE A 3 9.11 -5.12 4.13
N PHE A 4 8.79 -4.94 2.86
CA PHE A 4 8.95 -3.68 2.16
C PHE A 4 7.60 -2.96 2.07
N VAL A 5 7.56 -1.68 2.42
CA VAL A 5 6.33 -0.88 2.46
C VAL A 5 6.44 0.31 1.52
N PHE A 6 5.72 0.30 0.43
CA PHE A 6 5.57 1.48 -0.40
C PHE A 6 4.56 2.45 0.22
N GLY A 7 5.06 3.56 0.77
CA GLY A 7 4.27 4.61 1.38
C GLY A 7 3.97 4.38 2.87
N ALA A 8 4.85 4.87 3.76
CA ALA A 8 4.65 4.84 5.20
C ALA A 8 3.63 5.90 5.67
N GLY A 9 2.40 5.82 5.15
CA GLY A 9 1.26 6.63 5.57
C GLY A 9 0.67 6.18 6.92
N TYR A 10 -0.42 6.82 7.34
CA TYR A 10 -1.07 6.55 8.64
C TYR A 10 -1.42 5.07 8.85
N SER A 11 -2.18 4.47 7.92
CA SER A 11 -2.59 3.07 8.01
C SER A 11 -1.41 2.11 7.92
N ALA A 12 -0.43 2.41 7.04
CA ALA A 12 0.77 1.58 6.91
C ALA A 12 1.62 1.59 8.19
N GLN A 13 1.79 2.75 8.85
CA GLN A 13 2.50 2.80 10.13
C GLN A 13 1.77 2.02 11.23
N ALA A 14 0.43 2.05 11.27
CA ALA A 14 -0.35 1.24 12.21
C ALA A 14 -0.14 -0.26 11.95
N ALA A 15 -0.18 -0.69 10.69
CA ALA A 15 0.09 -2.07 10.30
C ALA A 15 1.52 -2.50 10.67
N ILE A 16 2.53 -1.67 10.39
CA ILE A 16 3.93 -1.93 10.79
C ILE A 16 4.04 -2.13 12.30
N THR A 17 3.39 -1.26 13.08
CA THR A 17 3.42 -1.34 14.56
C THR A 17 2.82 -2.66 15.04
N ALA A 18 1.66 -3.04 14.50
CA ALA A 18 0.99 -4.30 14.84
C ALA A 18 1.83 -5.52 14.46
N LEU A 19 2.44 -5.53 13.27
CA LEU A 19 3.28 -6.63 12.81
C LEU A 19 4.53 -6.81 13.67
N ARG A 20 5.19 -5.71 14.05
CA ARG A 20 6.38 -5.75 14.92
C ARG A 20 6.07 -6.19 16.34
N SER A 21 4.86 -5.96 16.84
CA SER A 21 4.45 -6.47 18.16
C SER A 21 4.22 -7.97 18.20
N GLY A 22 3.99 -8.59 17.03
CA GLY A 22 3.73 -10.03 16.88
C GLY A 22 4.97 -10.89 16.64
N GLY A 23 6.17 -10.31 16.46
CA GLY A 23 7.38 -11.09 16.21
C GLY A 23 8.54 -10.30 15.62
N ASP A 24 9.59 -11.02 15.22
CA ASP A 24 10.78 -10.44 14.59
C ASP A 24 10.48 -10.07 13.12
N VAL A 25 10.28 -8.77 12.90
CA VAL A 25 9.93 -8.18 11.62
C VAL A 25 10.90 -7.04 11.28
N SER A 26 11.68 -7.23 10.23
CA SER A 26 12.47 -6.18 9.61
C SER A 26 11.60 -5.39 8.62
N VAL A 27 11.63 -4.06 8.70
CA VAL A 27 10.81 -3.19 7.85
C VAL A 27 11.67 -2.17 7.13
N THR A 28 11.56 -2.13 5.81
CA THR A 28 12.00 -1.01 4.97
C THR A 28 10.76 -0.31 4.42
N ALA A 29 10.69 1.01 4.50
CA ALA A 29 9.53 1.75 4.05
C ALA A 29 9.90 2.98 3.23
N THR A 30 9.04 3.36 2.28
CA THR A 30 9.25 4.58 1.50
C THR A 30 8.42 5.74 2.02
N THR A 31 8.95 6.93 1.82
CA THR A 31 8.27 8.21 2.04
C THR A 31 8.69 9.23 1.00
N ARG A 32 7.95 10.34 0.88
CA ARG A 32 8.23 11.40 -0.11
C ARG A 32 9.18 12.48 0.39
N SER A 33 9.49 12.55 1.67
CA SER A 33 10.31 13.63 2.24
C SER A 33 11.37 13.10 3.19
N ALA A 34 12.53 13.78 3.23
CA ALA A 34 13.65 13.47 4.11
C ALA A 34 13.23 13.57 5.59
N GLU A 35 12.46 14.60 5.97
CA GLU A 35 11.96 14.77 7.34
C GLU A 35 11.19 13.54 7.85
N LYS A 36 10.29 13.00 7.00
CA LYS A 36 9.55 11.77 7.35
C LYS A 36 10.44 10.54 7.34
N ALA A 37 11.46 10.49 6.49
CA ALA A 37 12.43 9.41 6.50
C ALA A 37 13.21 9.37 7.83
N ASP A 38 13.63 10.53 8.32
CA ASP A 38 14.29 10.66 9.62
C ASP A 38 13.37 10.23 10.78
N ASP A 39 12.07 10.59 10.72
CA ASP A 39 11.07 10.15 11.68
C ASP A 39 10.90 8.62 11.72
N LEU A 40 10.82 7.99 10.56
CA LEU A 40 10.73 6.54 10.44
C LEU A 40 11.99 5.85 10.97
N THR A 41 13.17 6.40 10.65
CA THR A 41 14.46 5.89 11.12
C THR A 41 14.55 5.95 12.65
N ARG A 42 14.10 7.04 13.28
CA ARG A 42 14.01 7.13 14.75
C ARG A 42 13.11 6.07 15.38
N LYS A 43 12.10 5.61 14.63
CA LYS A 43 11.20 4.51 15.04
C LYS A 43 11.77 3.12 14.72
N GLY A 44 13.02 3.02 14.25
CA GLY A 44 13.66 1.77 13.89
C GLY A 44 13.12 1.15 12.59
N ILE A 45 12.62 1.97 11.66
CA ILE A 45 12.19 1.57 10.33
C ILE A 45 13.21 2.10 9.32
N ALA A 46 13.82 1.21 8.53
CA ALA A 46 14.70 1.63 7.44
C ALA A 46 13.88 2.44 6.42
N ALA A 47 14.22 3.72 6.24
CA ALA A 47 13.44 4.62 5.40
C ALA A 47 14.18 5.00 4.13
N GLN A 48 13.45 5.07 3.02
CA GLN A 48 13.96 5.46 1.71
C GLN A 48 13.01 6.46 1.04
N ILE A 49 13.54 7.28 0.13
CA ILE A 49 12.74 8.28 -0.57
C ILE A 49 12.19 7.67 -1.87
N PHE A 50 10.89 7.79 -2.03
CA PHE A 50 10.20 7.50 -3.29
C PHE A 50 8.95 8.37 -3.38
N ASP A 51 8.88 9.22 -4.39
CA ASP A 51 7.74 10.13 -4.62
C ASP A 51 6.78 9.63 -5.71
N GLY A 52 7.16 8.57 -6.41
CA GLY A 52 6.36 7.95 -7.46
C GLY A 52 6.54 8.55 -8.85
N THR A 53 7.37 9.59 -9.02
CA THR A 53 7.53 10.29 -10.30
C THR A 53 8.56 9.65 -11.22
N ALA A 54 9.51 8.91 -10.66
CA ALA A 54 10.58 8.22 -11.40
C ALA A 54 11.00 6.94 -10.69
N PRO A 55 11.65 6.00 -11.41
CA PRO A 55 12.29 4.85 -10.79
C PRO A 55 13.30 5.26 -9.73
N ALA A 56 13.37 4.52 -8.63
CA ALA A 56 14.30 4.73 -7.54
C ALA A 56 15.25 3.51 -7.40
N PRO A 57 16.35 3.44 -8.16
CA PRO A 57 17.24 2.28 -8.15
C PRO A 57 17.81 1.92 -6.77
N ALA A 58 17.92 2.91 -5.88
CA ALA A 58 18.35 2.69 -4.50
C ALA A 58 17.43 1.72 -3.72
N LEU A 59 16.19 1.50 -4.16
CA LEU A 59 15.26 0.58 -3.54
C LEU A 59 15.56 -0.89 -3.86
N GLN A 60 16.28 -1.16 -4.96
CA GLN A 60 16.47 -2.51 -5.49
C GLN A 60 17.01 -3.51 -4.46
N PRO A 61 18.08 -3.24 -3.69
CA PRO A 61 18.58 -4.20 -2.71
C PRO A 61 17.55 -4.58 -1.64
N ALA A 62 16.73 -3.61 -1.21
CA ALA A 62 15.69 -3.85 -0.22
C ALA A 62 14.49 -4.61 -0.81
N LEU A 63 14.15 -4.39 -2.08
CA LEU A 63 13.12 -5.15 -2.79
C LEU A 63 13.56 -6.61 -3.02
N GLU A 64 14.81 -6.84 -3.37
CA GLU A 64 15.36 -8.20 -3.52
C GLU A 64 15.38 -8.97 -2.20
N ALA A 65 15.63 -8.30 -1.08
CA ALA A 65 15.61 -8.91 0.25
C ALA A 65 14.20 -9.10 0.83
N ALA A 66 13.19 -8.42 0.26
CA ALA A 66 11.83 -8.45 0.78
C ALA A 66 11.16 -9.81 0.57
N THR A 67 10.51 -10.29 1.62
CA THR A 67 9.64 -11.48 1.57
C THR A 67 8.17 -11.11 1.45
N HIS A 68 7.80 -9.92 1.91
CA HIS A 68 6.44 -9.39 1.89
C HIS A 68 6.46 -7.95 1.41
N LEU A 69 5.50 -7.61 0.59
CA LEU A 69 5.28 -6.27 0.09
C LEU A 69 3.96 -5.72 0.62
N LEU A 70 3.96 -4.50 1.13
CA LEU A 70 2.75 -3.76 1.46
C LEU A 70 2.71 -2.45 0.66
N VAL A 71 1.64 -2.23 -0.09
CA VAL A 71 1.49 -1.03 -0.92
C VAL A 71 0.37 -0.16 -0.37
N SER A 72 0.71 1.07 0.01
CA SER A 72 -0.20 2.07 0.60
C SER A 72 -0.22 3.39 -0.18
N ILE A 73 0.57 3.50 -1.25
CA ILE A 73 0.56 4.67 -2.13
C ILE A 73 -0.74 4.67 -2.93
N ALA A 74 -1.35 5.85 -3.07
CA ALA A 74 -2.54 6.00 -3.88
C ALA A 74 -2.19 6.10 -5.37
N PRO A 75 -2.93 5.40 -6.25
CA PRO A 75 -2.81 5.62 -7.69
C PRO A 75 -3.39 6.99 -8.08
N GLY A 76 -2.99 7.46 -9.25
CA GLY A 76 -3.44 8.70 -9.87
C GLY A 76 -3.94 8.49 -11.29
N PRO A 77 -4.16 9.58 -12.05
CA PRO A 77 -4.60 9.51 -13.44
C PRO A 77 -3.60 8.77 -14.35
N ASP A 78 -2.32 8.75 -13.97
CA ASP A 78 -1.25 8.07 -14.71
C ASP A 78 -1.04 6.61 -14.22
N GLY A 79 -1.97 6.09 -13.41
CA GLY A 79 -1.93 4.73 -12.87
C GLY A 79 -1.31 4.61 -11.48
N ASP A 80 -0.96 3.37 -11.12
CA ASP A 80 -0.26 3.09 -9.84
C ASP A 80 1.24 3.40 -10.00
N PRO A 81 1.79 4.33 -9.18
CA PRO A 81 3.18 4.77 -9.34
C PRO A 81 4.19 3.68 -9.01
N VAL A 82 3.85 2.71 -8.17
CA VAL A 82 4.74 1.60 -7.86
C VAL A 82 4.82 0.64 -9.03
N LEU A 83 3.70 0.27 -9.63
CA LEU A 83 3.67 -0.56 -10.83
C LEU A 83 4.35 0.13 -12.01
N ALA A 84 4.11 1.44 -12.20
CA ALA A 84 4.72 2.20 -13.28
C ALA A 84 6.25 2.24 -13.19
N GLN A 85 6.80 2.37 -11.99
CA GLN A 85 8.24 2.62 -11.79
C GLN A 85 9.04 1.37 -11.40
N HIS A 86 8.40 0.39 -10.74
CA HIS A 86 9.10 -0.74 -10.11
C HIS A 86 8.53 -2.13 -10.47
N ALA A 87 7.58 -2.25 -11.42
CA ALA A 87 7.08 -3.57 -11.82
C ALA A 87 8.21 -4.53 -12.27
N PRO A 88 9.23 -4.10 -13.05
CA PRO A 88 10.35 -4.97 -13.41
C PRO A 88 11.13 -5.47 -12.19
N ASP A 89 11.41 -4.58 -11.22
CA ASP A 89 12.14 -4.93 -9.99
C ASP A 89 11.34 -5.93 -9.14
N LEU A 90 10.03 -5.72 -9.04
CA LEU A 90 9.13 -6.61 -8.31
C LEU A 90 9.03 -8.00 -8.97
N ARG A 91 8.99 -8.05 -10.31
CA ARG A 91 9.07 -9.32 -11.05
C ARG A 91 10.35 -10.06 -10.77
N ALA A 92 11.47 -9.34 -10.75
CA ALA A 92 12.79 -9.90 -10.51
C ALA A 92 13.04 -10.27 -9.04
N ALA A 93 12.28 -9.73 -8.07
CA ALA A 93 12.48 -9.96 -6.63
C ALA A 93 12.37 -11.45 -6.27
N PRO A 94 13.48 -12.13 -5.90
CA PRO A 94 13.51 -13.58 -5.81
C PRO A 94 12.87 -14.13 -4.53
N ASN A 95 12.78 -13.30 -3.49
CA ASN A 95 12.32 -13.71 -2.17
C ASN A 95 10.88 -13.33 -1.89
N LEU A 96 10.22 -12.58 -2.79
CA LEU A 96 8.86 -12.09 -2.59
C LEU A 96 7.85 -13.24 -2.61
N LYS A 97 7.07 -13.36 -1.52
CA LYS A 97 6.14 -14.46 -1.26
C LYS A 97 4.70 -14.00 -1.05
N TRP A 98 4.47 -12.70 -0.87
CA TRP A 98 3.15 -12.15 -0.58
C TRP A 98 3.09 -10.67 -0.89
N ILE A 99 1.95 -10.20 -1.39
CA ILE A 99 1.66 -8.79 -1.64
C ILE A 99 0.37 -8.41 -0.90
N GLY A 100 0.40 -7.27 -0.20
CA GLY A 100 -0.78 -6.59 0.33
C GLY A 100 -0.96 -5.24 -0.34
N TYR A 101 -2.16 -4.97 -0.85
CA TYR A 101 -2.50 -3.71 -1.46
C TYR A 101 -3.63 -3.02 -0.68
N PHE A 102 -3.38 -1.79 -0.21
CA PHE A 102 -4.41 -0.97 0.44
C PHE A 102 -5.28 -0.29 -0.60
N SER A 103 -6.45 -0.84 -0.82
CA SER A 103 -7.50 -0.27 -1.66
C SER A 103 -8.56 0.47 -0.84
N THR A 104 -9.76 0.61 -1.36
CA THR A 104 -10.87 1.32 -0.72
C THR A 104 -12.21 0.64 -1.02
N ILE A 105 -13.14 0.66 -0.07
CA ILE A 105 -14.52 0.24 -0.31
C ILE A 105 -15.21 1.11 -1.39
N GLY A 106 -14.69 2.29 -1.70
CA GLY A 106 -15.23 3.15 -2.74
C GLY A 106 -15.21 2.55 -4.15
N VAL A 107 -14.54 1.41 -4.37
CA VAL A 107 -14.59 0.67 -5.64
C VAL A 107 -15.94 0.01 -5.89
N TYR A 108 -16.73 -0.26 -4.84
CA TYR A 108 -18.08 -0.85 -4.96
C TYR A 108 -19.16 0.15 -5.43
N GLY A 109 -18.90 1.45 -5.32
CA GLY A 109 -19.91 2.47 -5.63
C GLY A 109 -20.92 2.66 -4.50
N ASP A 110 -22.19 2.83 -4.86
CA ASP A 110 -23.31 2.96 -3.92
C ASP A 110 -24.12 1.66 -3.92
N ALA A 111 -24.12 0.99 -2.80
CA ALA A 111 -24.90 -0.24 -2.58
C ALA A 111 -26.28 0.04 -1.95
N GLU A 112 -26.74 1.31 -1.92
CA GLU A 112 -28.06 1.71 -1.39
C GLU A 112 -28.34 1.21 0.04
N GLY A 113 -27.28 0.97 0.82
CA GLY A 113 -27.37 0.47 2.20
C GLY A 113 -27.43 -1.07 2.32
N GLU A 114 -27.34 -1.79 1.23
CA GLU A 114 -27.29 -3.25 1.22
C GLU A 114 -25.97 -3.78 1.79
N TRP A 115 -26.02 -4.98 2.36
CA TRP A 115 -24.83 -5.70 2.78
C TRP A 115 -24.08 -6.24 1.55
N ILE A 116 -22.80 -5.95 1.49
CA ILE A 116 -21.91 -6.41 0.42
C ILE A 116 -20.69 -7.12 1.01
N ASP A 117 -20.11 -8.01 0.22
CA ASP A 117 -18.84 -8.68 0.50
C ASP A 117 -17.84 -8.45 -0.64
N GLU A 118 -16.68 -9.11 -0.60
CA GLU A 118 -15.63 -8.98 -1.59
C GLU A 118 -16.00 -9.48 -2.99
N THR A 119 -17.09 -10.21 -3.14
CA THR A 119 -17.60 -10.72 -4.43
C THR A 119 -18.59 -9.79 -5.09
N ALA A 120 -19.03 -8.73 -4.40
CA ALA A 120 -19.96 -7.75 -4.94
C ALA A 120 -19.39 -7.04 -6.18
N PRO A 121 -20.24 -6.66 -7.15
CA PRO A 121 -19.81 -5.89 -8.31
C PRO A 121 -19.09 -4.60 -7.93
N THR A 122 -18.09 -4.22 -8.74
CA THR A 122 -17.34 -2.98 -8.53
C THR A 122 -17.77 -1.93 -9.55
N GLU A 123 -18.40 -0.85 -9.06
CA GLU A 123 -18.96 0.24 -9.86
C GLU A 123 -18.52 1.60 -9.30
N PRO A 124 -17.23 1.97 -9.44
CA PRO A 124 -16.69 3.17 -8.82
C PRO A 124 -17.32 4.46 -9.38
N LEU A 125 -17.89 5.29 -8.50
CA LEU A 125 -18.58 6.54 -8.87
C LEU A 125 -17.64 7.71 -9.11
N SER A 126 -16.37 7.64 -8.70
CA SER A 126 -15.40 8.70 -8.88
C SER A 126 -14.18 8.26 -9.67
N ALA A 127 -13.50 9.20 -10.36
CA ALA A 127 -12.25 8.92 -11.06
C ALA A 127 -11.20 8.34 -10.10
N ARG A 128 -11.09 8.86 -8.87
CA ARG A 128 -10.15 8.38 -7.86
C ARG A 128 -10.39 6.89 -7.50
N ASN A 129 -11.65 6.49 -7.38
CA ASN A 129 -12.00 5.10 -7.07
C ASN A 129 -11.77 4.19 -8.29
N ARG A 130 -11.95 4.72 -9.49
CA ARG A 130 -11.64 4.02 -10.75
C ARG A 130 -10.15 3.73 -10.85
N TYR A 131 -9.28 4.72 -10.58
CA TYR A 131 -7.83 4.50 -10.53
C TYR A 131 -7.44 3.42 -9.51
N ARG A 132 -8.17 3.32 -8.38
CA ARG A 132 -7.95 2.24 -7.41
C ARG A 132 -8.30 0.88 -7.98
N LEU A 133 -9.44 0.76 -8.67
CA LEU A 133 -9.86 -0.48 -9.29
C LEU A 133 -8.88 -0.93 -10.39
N ASP A 134 -8.42 0.02 -11.21
CA ASP A 134 -7.41 -0.24 -12.24
C ASP A 134 -6.08 -0.73 -11.61
N ALA A 135 -5.68 -0.15 -10.47
CA ALA A 135 -4.50 -0.59 -9.73
C ALA A 135 -4.70 -1.98 -9.11
N GLU A 136 -5.89 -2.32 -8.59
CA GLU A 136 -6.19 -3.68 -8.12
C GLU A 136 -5.93 -4.71 -9.23
N ALA A 137 -6.42 -4.44 -10.46
CA ALA A 137 -6.20 -5.31 -11.61
C ALA A 137 -4.70 -5.45 -11.97
N GLY A 138 -3.94 -4.36 -11.90
CA GLY A 138 -2.50 -4.40 -12.14
C GLY A 138 -1.73 -5.21 -11.09
N TRP A 139 -2.10 -5.08 -9.82
CA TRP A 139 -1.51 -5.87 -8.75
C TRP A 139 -1.89 -7.34 -8.83
N GLN A 140 -3.13 -7.64 -9.24
CA GLN A 140 -3.59 -9.01 -9.49
C GLN A 140 -2.76 -9.66 -10.60
N ALA A 141 -2.57 -9.00 -11.73
CA ALA A 141 -1.77 -9.51 -12.83
C ALA A 141 -0.31 -9.79 -12.43
N LEU A 142 0.31 -8.88 -11.64
CA LEU A 142 1.68 -9.09 -11.14
C LEU A 142 1.76 -10.29 -10.19
N ALA A 143 0.80 -10.46 -9.30
CA ALA A 143 0.77 -11.56 -8.35
C ALA A 143 0.57 -12.91 -9.04
N GLU A 144 -0.31 -12.96 -10.05
CA GLU A 144 -0.53 -14.14 -10.90
C GLU A 144 0.73 -14.50 -11.68
N GLU A 145 1.40 -13.52 -12.33
CA GLU A 145 2.65 -13.73 -13.05
C GLU A 145 3.75 -14.33 -12.15
N LYS A 146 3.82 -13.88 -10.89
CA LYS A 146 4.77 -14.39 -9.90
C LYS A 146 4.31 -15.66 -9.20
N ALA A 147 3.08 -16.08 -9.38
CA ALA A 147 2.44 -17.20 -8.67
C ALA A 147 2.53 -17.04 -7.13
N ILE A 148 2.27 -15.83 -6.62
CA ILE A 148 2.26 -15.53 -5.17
C ILE A 148 0.91 -14.96 -4.72
N PRO A 149 0.52 -15.15 -3.44
CA PRO A 149 -0.71 -14.59 -2.91
C PRO A 149 -0.74 -13.06 -2.92
N LEU A 150 -1.91 -12.51 -3.27
CA LEU A 150 -2.25 -11.10 -3.13
C LEU A 150 -3.43 -10.93 -2.18
N ALA A 151 -3.32 -10.00 -1.23
CA ALA A 151 -4.43 -9.53 -0.42
C ALA A 151 -4.79 -8.08 -0.82
N ILE A 152 -5.94 -7.88 -1.43
CA ILE A 152 -6.52 -6.57 -1.68
C ILE A 152 -7.35 -6.17 -0.47
N LEU A 153 -6.91 -5.15 0.27
CA LEU A 153 -7.55 -4.67 1.48
C LEU A 153 -8.35 -3.40 1.16
N ARG A 154 -9.64 -3.57 0.87
CA ARG A 154 -10.57 -2.47 0.57
C ARG A 154 -10.98 -1.78 1.87
N LEU A 155 -10.19 -0.77 2.26
CA LEU A 155 -10.33 -0.06 3.53
C LEU A 155 -11.55 0.85 3.51
N ALA A 156 -12.30 0.83 4.60
CA ALA A 156 -13.41 1.76 4.89
C ALA A 156 -12.89 3.10 5.45
N GLY A 157 -13.71 3.84 6.18
CA GLY A 157 -13.31 5.09 6.83
C GLY A 157 -12.18 4.86 7.84
N ILE A 158 -11.03 5.50 7.60
CA ILE A 158 -9.84 5.36 8.45
C ILE A 158 -9.94 6.35 9.62
N TYR A 159 -9.94 5.83 10.84
CA TYR A 159 -9.94 6.60 12.08
C TYR A 159 -8.94 6.03 13.08
N GLY A 160 -8.66 6.80 14.16
CA GLY A 160 -7.74 6.38 15.21
C GLY A 160 -7.08 7.58 15.90
N PRO A 161 -5.98 7.39 16.65
CA PRO A 161 -5.25 8.49 17.28
C PRO A 161 -4.92 9.60 16.27
N THR A 162 -5.18 10.86 16.61
CA THR A 162 -5.01 12.05 15.74
C THR A 162 -5.88 12.09 14.48
N ARG A 163 -6.82 11.15 14.32
CA ARG A 163 -7.78 11.05 13.21
C ARG A 163 -9.18 10.71 13.71
N SER A 164 -9.64 11.46 14.70
CA SER A 164 -11.00 11.28 15.23
C SER A 164 -12.04 11.77 14.22
N PRO A 165 -13.10 10.99 13.94
CA PRO A 165 -14.23 11.47 13.15
C PRO A 165 -14.94 12.67 13.80
N PHE A 166 -14.85 12.82 15.13
CA PHE A 166 -15.44 13.96 15.86
C PHE A 166 -14.72 15.28 15.64
N GLU A 167 -13.45 15.29 15.22
CA GLU A 167 -12.74 16.52 14.87
C GLU A 167 -13.34 17.19 13.63
N LYS A 168 -13.85 16.39 12.68
CA LYS A 168 -14.55 16.90 11.49
C LYS A 168 -15.93 17.49 11.77
N LEU A 169 -16.54 17.14 12.92
CA LEU A 169 -17.82 17.67 13.34
C LEU A 169 -17.69 19.00 14.11
N ARG A 170 -16.47 19.37 14.51
CA ARG A 170 -16.16 20.60 15.25
C ARG A 170 -15.61 21.73 14.38
N SER A 171 -15.27 21.44 13.13
CA SER A 171 -14.81 22.38 12.11
C SER A 171 -15.94 22.79 11.19
#